data_6b274a1ec0e2107865fa79a8e3568088
#
_entry.id   6b274a1ec0e2107865fa79a8e3568088
#
_cell.length_a   1.000
_cell.length_b   1.000
_cell.length_c   1.000
_cell.angle_alpha   90.00
_cell.angle_beta   90.00
_cell.angle_gamma   90.00
#
_symmetry.space_group_name_H-M   'P 1'
#
loop_
_entity.id
_entity.type
_entity.pdbx_description
1 polymer ?
#
loop_
_entity_poly.entity_id
_entity_poly.type
_entity_poly.pdbx_seq_one_letter_code
_entity_poly.pdbx_strand_id
1 'polypeptide(L)'
;TEEVLNFWAQEPATALRSGGLGVRDLKELSLHLGVDESCTAFVAEVAYLSGLLTIDPDDKILPTHQFDIWLTQNASTKWQMLASAWLTTSRVSGLVGKEGSKNVAPLGPELDRSSAATTRRLVLNLLQENVESAVDADSLFTAAQWLAPAKRAGGLQKDYILWTLREAEWLGITGQGVLSAYGADFLTGGDCTAIDTDLPKAVDHILIQSDNTAIAPGPLEHEVAQELALIADVESRGGATVFRFSEASIRRGLDHGRTGDEISKFLAKTSKTPMPQPLEYLIADVAKKHGKLRVGNTASFIRCEDAALITQILGDKRLDILGLRKIAPEVLICGHDAAEAMNILRSCGYLPAAEDSRGLLLSGPRIQRAQTKARPPRIIGEYERPDEIQIEGALRALRTGEKSSRKQSTMRNIATEALGSLPRTTANETLELLSDYLQNQPTKSLSIGYADNNGLVSHRIIDPLKLSAGSLIARDHATGEVQTFRIARITGVAAL
;
A
#
# COMPACT_ATOMS: atom_id res chain seq x y z
N THR A 1 -12.15 3.22 -8.24
CA THR A 1 -11.47 2.45 -7.15
C THR A 1 -11.94 1.00 -7.11
N GLU A 2 -13.25 0.73 -7.01
CA GLU A 2 -13.82 -0.63 -6.93
C GLU A 2 -13.33 -1.50 -8.10
N GLU A 3 -13.30 -0.97 -9.29
CA GLU A 3 -12.89 -1.71 -10.48
C GLU A 3 -11.41 -2.06 -10.52
N VAL A 4 -10.54 -1.15 -10.07
CA VAL A 4 -9.10 -1.44 -9.88
C VAL A 4 -8.91 -2.62 -8.94
N LEU A 5 -9.66 -2.62 -7.85
CA LEU A 5 -9.57 -3.67 -6.83
C LEU A 5 -10.11 -5.01 -7.35
N ASN A 6 -11.22 -5.00 -8.08
CA ASN A 6 -11.76 -6.21 -8.71
C ASN A 6 -10.83 -6.77 -9.80
N PHE A 7 -10.22 -5.91 -10.61
CA PHE A 7 -9.24 -6.32 -11.61
C PHE A 7 -8.05 -7.04 -10.96
N TRP A 8 -7.43 -6.44 -9.95
CA TRP A 8 -6.30 -7.07 -9.27
C TRP A 8 -6.67 -8.21 -8.32
N ALA A 9 -7.95 -8.36 -7.97
CA ALA A 9 -8.42 -9.56 -7.27
C ALA A 9 -8.42 -10.79 -8.18
N GLN A 10 -8.61 -10.60 -9.49
CA GLN A 10 -8.62 -11.66 -10.50
C GLN A 10 -7.23 -11.90 -11.08
N GLU A 11 -6.54 -10.84 -11.47
CA GLU A 11 -5.22 -10.85 -12.10
C GLU A 11 -4.24 -9.96 -11.32
N PRO A 12 -3.66 -10.46 -10.22
CA PRO A 12 -2.79 -9.67 -9.37
C PRO A 12 -1.50 -9.26 -10.10
N ALA A 13 -1.22 -7.97 -10.13
CA ALA A 13 0.07 -7.47 -10.60
C ALA A 13 1.20 -7.87 -9.64
N THR A 14 2.43 -7.93 -10.15
CA THR A 14 3.61 -8.18 -9.32
C THR A 14 4.37 -6.87 -9.10
N ALA A 15 4.63 -6.53 -7.86
CA ALA A 15 5.40 -5.34 -7.52
C ALA A 15 6.84 -5.43 -8.05
N LEU A 16 7.39 -4.29 -8.41
CA LEU A 16 8.79 -4.19 -8.81
C LEU A 16 9.72 -4.48 -7.62
N ARG A 17 10.91 -5.02 -7.86
CA ARG A 17 11.94 -5.21 -6.82
C ARG A 17 12.32 -3.92 -6.08
N SER A 18 12.19 -2.77 -6.76
CA SER A 18 12.36 -1.43 -6.16
C SER A 18 11.13 -0.95 -5.38
N GLY A 19 10.08 -1.72 -5.37
CA GLY A 19 8.75 -1.36 -4.88
C GLY A 19 7.88 -0.69 -5.94
N GLY A 20 6.58 -0.82 -5.79
CA GLY A 20 5.58 -0.18 -6.65
C GLY A 20 5.18 -0.96 -7.89
N LEU A 21 4.29 -0.36 -8.68
CA LEU A 21 3.68 -0.94 -9.87
C LEU A 21 4.53 -0.69 -11.13
N GLY A 22 4.69 -1.71 -11.96
CA GLY A 22 5.40 -1.62 -13.23
C GLY A 22 4.66 -0.76 -14.26
N VAL A 23 5.40 -0.12 -15.18
CA VAL A 23 4.81 0.70 -16.27
C VAL A 23 3.88 -0.12 -17.14
N ARG A 24 4.22 -1.39 -17.41
CA ARG A 24 3.39 -2.29 -18.20
C ARG A 24 2.04 -2.54 -17.54
N ASP A 25 2.07 -2.87 -16.25
CA ASP A 25 0.87 -3.21 -15.49
C ASP A 25 -0.02 -1.95 -15.28
N LEU A 26 0.61 -0.77 -15.09
CA LEU A 26 -0.10 0.51 -15.06
C LEU A 26 -0.83 0.76 -16.38
N LYS A 27 -0.16 0.54 -17.51
CA LYS A 27 -0.75 0.73 -18.83
C LYS A 27 -1.89 -0.25 -19.10
N GLU A 28 -1.73 -1.50 -18.71
CA GLU A 28 -2.76 -2.54 -18.83
C GLU A 28 -4.01 -2.15 -18.02
N LEU A 29 -3.83 -1.73 -16.77
CA LEU A 29 -4.91 -1.23 -15.93
C LEU A 29 -5.57 0.02 -16.53
N SER A 30 -4.80 0.97 -17.07
CA SER A 30 -5.29 2.17 -17.74
C SER A 30 -6.19 1.84 -18.94
N LEU A 31 -5.77 0.88 -19.77
CA LEU A 31 -6.59 0.38 -20.87
C LEU A 31 -7.87 -0.29 -20.39
N HIS A 32 -7.80 -1.09 -19.31
CA HIS A 32 -8.98 -1.72 -18.71
C HIS A 32 -9.97 -0.70 -18.19
N LEU A 33 -9.49 0.35 -17.50
CA LEU A 33 -10.32 1.40 -16.95
C LEU A 33 -10.82 2.41 -18.00
N GLY A 34 -10.18 2.50 -19.15
CA GLY A 34 -10.49 3.48 -20.20
C GLY A 34 -10.15 4.92 -19.80
N VAL A 35 -9.18 5.12 -18.90
CA VAL A 35 -8.70 6.44 -18.45
C VAL A 35 -7.18 6.55 -18.64
N ASP A 36 -6.63 7.75 -18.55
CA ASP A 36 -5.19 7.97 -18.70
C ASP A 36 -4.37 7.37 -17.53
N GLU A 37 -3.08 7.15 -17.79
CA GLU A 37 -2.17 6.53 -16.81
C GLU A 37 -2.02 7.36 -15.52
N SER A 38 -2.16 8.70 -15.59
CA SER A 38 -2.04 9.57 -14.42
C SER A 38 -3.25 9.41 -13.49
N CYS A 39 -4.46 9.36 -14.07
CA CYS A 39 -5.69 9.09 -13.34
C CYS A 39 -5.67 7.66 -12.75
N THR A 40 -5.23 6.68 -13.55
CA THR A 40 -5.07 5.29 -13.11
C THR A 40 -4.11 5.18 -11.92
N ALA A 41 -2.95 5.81 -12.01
CA ALA A 41 -1.98 5.84 -10.93
C ALA A 41 -2.55 6.50 -9.67
N PHE A 42 -3.29 7.60 -9.83
CA PHE A 42 -3.96 8.28 -8.72
C PHE A 42 -4.99 7.38 -8.02
N VAL A 43 -5.86 6.72 -8.78
CA VAL A 43 -6.88 5.83 -8.21
C VAL A 43 -6.25 4.64 -7.49
N ALA A 44 -5.18 4.07 -8.05
CA ALA A 44 -4.41 3.00 -7.40
C ALA A 44 -3.76 3.48 -6.09
N GLU A 45 -3.16 4.69 -6.08
CA GLU A 45 -2.60 5.32 -4.89
C GLU A 45 -3.67 5.55 -3.81
N VAL A 46 -4.83 6.08 -4.18
CA VAL A 46 -5.92 6.33 -3.22
C VAL A 46 -6.45 5.02 -2.64
N ALA A 47 -6.58 3.95 -3.44
CA ALA A 47 -6.94 2.63 -2.95
C ALA A 47 -5.91 2.09 -1.95
N TYR A 48 -4.63 2.25 -2.25
CA TYR A 48 -3.53 1.86 -1.36
C TYR A 48 -3.52 2.68 -0.06
N LEU A 49 -3.69 4.00 -0.16
CA LEU A 49 -3.74 4.93 0.97
C LEU A 49 -4.90 4.62 1.92
N SER A 50 -6.04 4.23 1.36
CA SER A 50 -7.23 3.87 2.12
C SER A 50 -7.16 2.47 2.75
N GLY A 51 -6.05 1.75 2.55
CA GLY A 51 -5.88 0.39 3.07
C GLY A 51 -6.72 -0.67 2.35
N LEU A 52 -7.32 -0.32 1.20
CA LEU A 52 -8.11 -1.26 0.38
C LEU A 52 -7.22 -2.15 -0.48
N LEU A 53 -5.97 -1.71 -0.71
CA LEU A 53 -4.96 -2.38 -1.53
C LEU A 53 -3.68 -2.53 -0.72
N THR A 54 -2.93 -3.60 -0.96
CA THR A 54 -1.61 -3.81 -0.34
C THR A 54 -0.70 -4.61 -1.27
N ILE A 55 0.60 -4.56 -0.98
CA ILE A 55 1.58 -5.47 -1.55
C ILE A 55 1.81 -6.56 -0.52
N ASP A 56 1.58 -7.82 -0.91
CA ASP A 56 1.74 -8.96 -0.03
C ASP A 56 3.22 -9.40 0.09
N PRO A 57 3.55 -10.38 0.96
CA PRO A 57 4.93 -10.88 1.10
C PRO A 57 5.50 -11.56 -0.15
N ASP A 58 4.65 -11.97 -1.09
CA ASP A 58 5.02 -12.59 -2.36
C ASP A 58 5.10 -11.55 -3.49
N ASP A 59 5.22 -10.26 -3.14
CA ASP A 59 5.25 -9.11 -4.05
C ASP A 59 3.99 -8.99 -4.95
N LYS A 60 2.84 -9.56 -4.53
CA LYS A 60 1.58 -9.42 -5.25
C LYS A 60 0.81 -8.19 -4.77
N ILE A 61 0.30 -7.42 -5.71
CA ILE A 61 -0.60 -6.30 -5.45
C ILE A 61 -2.02 -6.84 -5.40
N LEU A 62 -2.63 -6.81 -4.20
CA LEU A 62 -3.90 -7.47 -3.91
C LEU A 62 -4.83 -6.58 -3.10
N PRO A 63 -6.15 -6.66 -3.32
CA PRO A 63 -7.13 -6.10 -2.40
C PRO A 63 -7.04 -6.74 -1.01
N THR A 64 -7.34 -5.94 0.01
CA THR A 64 -7.40 -6.39 1.40
C THR A 64 -8.81 -6.79 1.81
N HIS A 65 -8.98 -7.41 2.97
CA HIS A 65 -10.32 -7.65 3.55
C HIS A 65 -11.10 -6.36 3.83
N GLN A 66 -10.41 -5.23 3.99
CA GLN A 66 -11.07 -3.93 4.16
C GLN A 66 -11.90 -3.55 2.93
N PHE A 67 -11.53 -4.04 1.75
CA PHE A 67 -12.30 -3.83 0.53
C PHE A 67 -13.70 -4.43 0.63
N ASP A 68 -13.83 -5.65 1.16
CA ASP A 68 -15.14 -6.31 1.30
C ASP A 68 -16.04 -5.51 2.25
N ILE A 69 -15.47 -4.95 3.34
CA ILE A 69 -16.19 -4.09 4.28
C ILE A 69 -16.59 -2.75 3.62
N TRP A 70 -15.65 -2.16 2.88
CA TRP A 70 -15.86 -0.89 2.17
C TRP A 70 -17.00 -1.01 1.13
N LEU A 71 -17.11 -2.14 0.43
CA LEU A 71 -18.18 -2.39 -0.54
C LEU A 71 -19.59 -2.30 0.07
N THR A 72 -19.76 -2.67 1.33
CA THR A 72 -21.06 -2.64 2.02
C THR A 72 -21.48 -1.24 2.49
N GLN A 73 -20.59 -0.25 2.42
CA GLN A 73 -20.88 1.11 2.87
C GLN A 73 -21.68 1.90 1.83
N ASN A 74 -22.37 2.97 2.29
CA ASN A 74 -23.01 3.94 1.39
C ASN A 74 -21.97 4.77 0.62
N ALA A 75 -22.41 5.47 -0.42
CA ALA A 75 -21.51 6.21 -1.30
C ALA A 75 -20.74 7.33 -0.58
N SER A 76 -21.42 8.08 0.30
CA SER A 76 -20.80 9.15 1.08
C SER A 76 -19.68 8.63 1.98
N THR A 77 -19.90 7.53 2.70
CA THR A 77 -18.87 6.91 3.55
C THR A 77 -17.70 6.37 2.73
N LYS A 78 -17.99 5.69 1.62
CA LYS A 78 -16.97 5.20 0.67
C LYS A 78 -16.09 6.34 0.18
N TRP A 79 -16.72 7.42 -0.24
CA TRP A 79 -16.04 8.60 -0.77
C TRP A 79 -15.21 9.32 0.29
N GLN A 80 -15.79 9.55 1.49
CA GLN A 80 -15.07 10.20 2.60
C GLN A 80 -13.81 9.45 2.99
N MET A 81 -13.83 8.12 3.00
CA MET A 81 -12.65 7.32 3.29
C MET A 81 -11.54 7.59 2.28
N LEU A 82 -11.86 7.62 0.97
CA LEU A 82 -10.91 7.89 -0.09
C LEU A 82 -10.38 9.34 -0.02
N ALA A 83 -11.29 10.31 0.13
CA ALA A 83 -10.95 11.73 0.21
C ALA A 83 -10.08 12.05 1.43
N SER A 84 -10.39 11.46 2.59
CA SER A 84 -9.62 11.64 3.83
C SER A 84 -8.22 11.05 3.71
N ALA A 85 -8.09 9.85 3.14
CA ALA A 85 -6.81 9.22 2.88
C ALA A 85 -5.94 10.08 1.95
N TRP A 86 -6.52 10.63 0.89
CA TRP A 86 -5.83 11.55 -0.02
C TRP A 86 -5.42 12.85 0.67
N LEU A 87 -6.32 13.48 1.42
CA LEU A 87 -6.07 14.79 2.03
C LEU A 87 -4.92 14.75 3.04
N THR A 88 -4.78 13.63 3.76
CA THR A 88 -3.84 13.48 4.88
C THR A 88 -2.51 12.84 4.52
N THR A 89 -2.38 12.27 3.32
CA THR A 89 -1.16 11.55 2.92
C THR A 89 -0.02 12.48 2.54
N SER A 90 1.21 12.01 2.79
CA SER A 90 2.44 12.61 2.27
C SER A 90 2.72 12.24 0.80
N ARG A 91 2.02 11.26 0.23
CA ARG A 91 2.28 10.77 -1.13
C ARG A 91 1.68 11.69 -2.17
N VAL A 92 2.39 11.86 -3.28
CA VAL A 92 2.02 12.74 -4.40
C VAL A 92 1.98 11.93 -5.67
N SER A 93 0.78 11.56 -6.13
CA SER A 93 0.58 10.74 -7.34
C SER A 93 1.05 11.45 -8.62
N GLY A 94 1.04 12.78 -8.64
CA GLY A 94 1.54 13.58 -9.74
C GLY A 94 3.01 13.40 -10.07
N LEU A 95 3.79 12.81 -9.18
CA LEU A 95 5.21 12.45 -9.41
C LEU A 95 5.38 11.17 -10.24
N VAL A 96 4.31 10.38 -10.44
CA VAL A 96 4.37 9.15 -11.23
C VAL A 96 4.76 9.46 -12.67
N GLY A 97 5.69 8.69 -13.20
CA GLY A 97 6.19 8.85 -14.55
C GLY A 97 7.67 9.25 -14.60
N LYS A 98 8.10 9.86 -15.68
CA LYS A 98 9.49 10.28 -15.87
C LYS A 98 9.78 11.61 -15.20
N GLU A 99 10.64 11.59 -14.19
CA GLU A 99 11.28 12.79 -13.65
C GLU A 99 12.78 12.76 -14.03
N GLY A 100 13.14 13.48 -15.09
CA GLY A 100 14.49 13.45 -15.66
C GLY A 100 14.86 12.07 -16.22
N SER A 101 15.87 11.42 -15.64
CA SER A 101 16.32 10.07 -16.03
C SER A 101 15.64 8.95 -15.23
N LYS A 102 14.86 9.26 -14.20
CA LYS A 102 14.26 8.31 -13.28
C LYS A 102 12.79 8.13 -13.57
N ASN A 103 12.31 6.90 -13.50
CA ASN A 103 10.90 6.58 -13.61
C ASN A 103 10.35 6.32 -12.20
N VAL A 104 9.45 7.18 -11.75
CA VAL A 104 8.79 7.05 -10.45
C VAL A 104 7.56 6.17 -10.59
N ALA A 105 7.56 5.04 -9.90
CA ALA A 105 6.49 4.05 -9.97
C ALA A 105 5.33 4.39 -9.02
N PRO A 106 4.06 4.20 -9.43
CA PRO A 106 2.94 4.22 -8.48
C PRO A 106 3.12 3.11 -7.44
N LEU A 107 2.57 3.31 -6.26
CA LEU A 107 2.73 2.43 -5.08
C LEU A 107 4.18 2.27 -4.60
N GLY A 108 5.13 2.95 -5.24
CA GLY A 108 6.55 2.91 -4.89
C GLY A 108 6.93 3.85 -3.73
N PRO A 109 8.14 3.72 -3.20
CA PRO A 109 8.58 4.49 -2.01
C PRO A 109 8.92 5.95 -2.31
N GLU A 110 9.01 6.37 -3.57
CA GLU A 110 9.56 7.67 -3.96
C GLU A 110 8.52 8.80 -4.05
N LEU A 111 7.25 8.51 -3.74
CA LEU A 111 6.15 9.46 -3.84
C LEU A 111 5.98 10.36 -2.60
N ASP A 112 6.67 10.06 -1.50
CA ASP A 112 6.50 10.79 -0.24
C ASP A 112 7.11 12.19 -0.27
N ARG A 113 6.30 13.19 0.06
CA ARG A 113 6.71 14.59 0.24
C ARG A 113 6.07 15.15 1.51
N SER A 114 6.88 15.57 2.46
CA SER A 114 6.42 16.05 3.77
C SER A 114 5.49 17.26 3.70
N SER A 115 5.53 18.02 2.62
CA SER A 115 4.67 19.20 2.41
C SER A 115 3.33 18.89 1.74
N ALA A 116 3.08 17.66 1.26
CA ALA A 116 1.93 17.35 0.42
C ALA A 116 0.59 17.64 1.12
N ALA A 117 0.35 17.04 2.28
CA ALA A 117 -0.90 17.24 3.04
C ALA A 117 -1.14 18.71 3.38
N THR A 118 -0.10 19.43 3.82
CA THR A 118 -0.23 20.85 4.14
C THR A 118 -0.48 21.72 2.92
N THR A 119 0.05 21.32 1.75
CA THR A 119 -0.21 22.04 0.49
C THR A 119 -1.64 21.81 0.02
N ARG A 120 -2.14 20.56 0.08
CA ARG A 120 -3.54 20.25 -0.26
C ARG A 120 -4.51 21.06 0.60
N ARG A 121 -4.32 21.05 1.93
CA ARG A 121 -5.16 21.84 2.84
C ARG A 121 -5.10 23.33 2.53
N LEU A 122 -3.91 23.88 2.28
CA LEU A 122 -3.75 25.30 1.92
C LEU A 122 -4.53 25.65 0.65
N VAL A 123 -4.41 24.83 -0.40
CA VAL A 123 -5.10 25.03 -1.67
C VAL A 123 -6.62 24.95 -1.48
N LEU A 124 -7.12 23.92 -0.78
CA LEU A 124 -8.55 23.76 -0.56
C LEU A 124 -9.14 24.85 0.34
N ASN A 125 -8.42 25.32 1.36
CA ASN A 125 -8.86 26.45 2.19
C ASN A 125 -8.94 27.75 1.38
N LEU A 126 -7.97 28.00 0.47
CA LEU A 126 -8.03 29.15 -0.43
C LEU A 126 -9.24 29.09 -1.37
N LEU A 127 -9.58 27.90 -1.86
CA LEU A 127 -10.81 27.72 -2.66
C LEU A 127 -12.07 27.93 -1.82
N GLN A 128 -12.05 27.52 -0.54
CA GLN A 128 -13.17 27.72 0.37
C GLN A 128 -13.42 29.20 0.71
N GLU A 129 -12.35 29.99 0.79
CA GLU A 129 -12.45 31.43 1.00
C GLU A 129 -12.97 32.17 -0.24
N ASN A 130 -12.95 31.55 -1.44
CA ASN A 130 -13.33 32.12 -2.73
C ASN A 130 -14.44 31.35 -3.43
N VAL A 131 -15.47 30.93 -2.70
CA VAL A 131 -16.54 30.02 -3.20
C VAL A 131 -17.29 30.56 -4.41
N GLU A 132 -17.39 31.89 -4.56
CA GLU A 132 -18.15 32.53 -5.65
C GLU A 132 -17.35 32.71 -6.95
N SER A 133 -16.08 32.37 -6.95
CA SER A 133 -15.18 32.62 -8.10
C SER A 133 -14.32 31.42 -8.42
N ALA A 134 -14.31 31.00 -9.67
CA ALA A 134 -13.32 30.06 -10.14
C ALA A 134 -11.92 30.68 -10.06
N VAL A 135 -10.99 30.00 -9.41
CA VAL A 135 -9.62 30.47 -9.19
C VAL A 135 -8.65 29.66 -10.04
N ASP A 136 -7.81 30.36 -10.81
CA ASP A 136 -6.77 29.70 -11.60
C ASP A 136 -5.54 29.32 -10.73
N ALA A 137 -4.75 28.40 -11.26
CA ALA A 137 -3.59 27.85 -10.55
C ALA A 137 -2.49 28.88 -10.25
N ASP A 138 -2.35 29.94 -11.07
CA ASP A 138 -1.35 30.99 -10.88
C ASP A 138 -1.74 31.92 -9.75
N SER A 139 -3.00 32.28 -9.68
CA SER A 139 -3.58 33.06 -8.59
C SER A 139 -3.47 32.30 -7.27
N LEU A 140 -3.81 30.99 -7.26
CA LEU A 140 -3.65 30.13 -6.08
C LEU A 140 -2.19 30.00 -5.66
N PHE A 141 -1.27 29.85 -6.60
CA PHE A 141 0.15 29.78 -6.28
C PHE A 141 0.66 31.08 -5.64
N THR A 142 0.24 32.23 -6.17
CA THR A 142 0.61 33.55 -5.64
C THR A 142 0.05 33.73 -4.22
N ALA A 143 -1.23 33.40 -4.01
CA ALA A 143 -1.86 33.47 -2.70
C ALA A 143 -1.22 32.52 -1.69
N ALA A 144 -0.93 31.28 -2.10
CA ALA A 144 -0.27 30.27 -1.28
C ALA A 144 1.16 30.68 -0.88
N GLN A 145 1.90 31.33 -1.78
CA GLN A 145 3.23 31.87 -1.46
C GLN A 145 3.15 33.03 -0.44
N TRP A 146 2.10 33.81 -0.50
CA TRP A 146 1.88 34.91 0.45
C TRP A 146 1.55 34.37 1.85
N LEU A 147 0.65 33.40 1.93
CA LEU A 147 0.21 32.78 3.21
C LEU A 147 1.26 31.87 3.85
N ALA A 148 2.15 31.28 3.07
CA ALA A 148 3.17 30.36 3.57
C ALA A 148 4.59 30.78 3.13
N PRO A 149 5.09 31.96 3.55
CA PRO A 149 6.38 32.49 3.10
C PRO A 149 7.58 31.61 3.49
N ALA A 150 7.50 30.86 4.59
CA ALA A 150 8.55 29.93 5.01
C ALA A 150 8.76 28.76 4.02
N LYS A 151 7.79 28.48 3.17
CA LYS A 151 7.88 27.45 2.11
C LYS A 151 8.48 27.97 0.81
N ARG A 152 8.72 29.29 0.70
CA ARG A 152 9.32 29.94 -0.52
C ARG A 152 10.72 29.41 -0.84
N ALA A 153 11.50 29.03 0.16
CA ALA A 153 12.90 28.66 -0.02
C ALA A 153 13.13 27.24 -0.56
N GLY A 154 12.11 26.54 -1.05
CA GLY A 154 12.27 25.23 -1.70
C GLY A 154 11.13 24.23 -1.52
N GLY A 155 10.01 24.61 -0.89
CA GLY A 155 8.94 23.65 -0.55
C GLY A 155 7.64 23.77 -1.32
N LEU A 156 7.26 24.96 -1.78
CA LEU A 156 6.04 25.15 -2.55
C LEU A 156 6.37 25.29 -4.03
N GLN A 157 6.10 24.24 -4.79
CA GLN A 157 6.24 24.25 -6.25
C GLN A 157 4.85 24.39 -6.88
N LYS A 158 4.78 25.10 -8.00
CA LYS A 158 3.53 25.30 -8.75
C LYS A 158 2.90 23.96 -9.16
N ASP A 159 3.73 22.98 -9.50
CA ASP A 159 3.28 21.65 -9.89
C ASP A 159 2.46 20.96 -8.79
N TYR A 160 2.79 21.15 -7.51
CA TYR A 160 2.01 20.56 -6.40
C TYR A 160 0.61 21.15 -6.31
N ILE A 161 0.44 22.42 -6.65
CA ILE A 161 -0.88 23.05 -6.72
C ILE A 161 -1.67 22.49 -7.90
N LEU A 162 -1.04 22.39 -9.07
CA LEU A 162 -1.66 21.80 -10.27
C LEU A 162 -2.08 20.35 -10.04
N TRP A 163 -1.23 19.55 -9.43
CA TRP A 163 -1.57 18.16 -9.09
C TRP A 163 -2.68 18.10 -8.05
N THR A 164 -2.64 18.95 -7.02
CA THR A 164 -3.70 19.02 -6.00
C THR A 164 -5.05 19.35 -6.62
N LEU A 165 -5.12 20.34 -7.50
CA LEU A 165 -6.36 20.72 -8.20
C LEU A 165 -6.89 19.58 -9.05
N ARG A 166 -6.03 18.94 -9.83
CA ARG A 166 -6.40 17.83 -10.69
C ARG A 166 -6.87 16.60 -9.88
N GLU A 167 -6.14 16.25 -8.82
CA GLU A 167 -6.50 15.16 -7.92
C GLU A 167 -7.81 15.44 -7.18
N ALA A 168 -8.04 16.68 -6.73
CA ALA A 168 -9.28 17.12 -6.10
C ALA A 168 -10.47 17.06 -7.07
N GLU A 169 -10.26 17.37 -8.35
CA GLU A 169 -11.26 17.24 -9.40
C GLU A 169 -11.60 15.79 -9.70
N TRP A 170 -10.62 14.90 -9.78
CA TRP A 170 -10.86 13.46 -9.92
C TRP A 170 -11.63 12.85 -8.75
N LEU A 171 -11.44 13.38 -7.54
CA LEU A 171 -12.24 12.99 -6.37
C LEU A 171 -13.60 13.69 -6.33
N GLY A 172 -13.85 14.68 -7.17
CA GLY A 172 -15.07 15.49 -7.12
C GLY A 172 -15.13 16.47 -5.94
N ILE A 173 -14.02 16.64 -5.19
CA ILE A 173 -13.91 17.68 -4.15
C ILE A 173 -14.07 19.08 -4.79
N THR A 174 -13.53 19.22 -6.00
CA THR A 174 -13.65 20.43 -6.82
C THR A 174 -14.26 20.06 -8.19
N GLY A 175 -14.85 21.06 -8.85
CA GLY A 175 -15.30 20.99 -10.23
C GLY A 175 -15.14 22.34 -10.88
N GLN A 176 -14.48 22.41 -12.04
CA GLN A 176 -14.25 23.64 -12.80
C GLN A 176 -13.63 24.78 -11.97
N GLY A 177 -12.71 24.45 -11.06
CA GLY A 177 -11.97 25.43 -10.27
C GLY A 177 -12.69 25.96 -9.02
N VAL A 178 -13.84 25.38 -8.64
CA VAL A 178 -14.58 25.71 -7.41
C VAL A 178 -14.81 24.43 -6.58
N LEU A 179 -15.06 24.61 -5.27
CA LEU A 179 -15.43 23.50 -4.41
C LEU A 179 -16.85 23.01 -4.72
N SER A 180 -17.03 21.69 -4.77
CA SER A 180 -18.36 21.09 -4.80
C SER A 180 -19.05 21.25 -3.43
N ALA A 181 -20.38 21.11 -3.38
CA ALA A 181 -21.14 21.21 -2.14
C ALA A 181 -20.64 20.21 -1.08
N TYR A 182 -20.45 18.95 -1.46
CA TYR A 182 -19.90 17.91 -0.57
C TYR A 182 -18.39 18.07 -0.32
N GLY A 183 -17.65 18.69 -1.23
CA GLY A 183 -16.25 19.07 -1.00
C GLY A 183 -16.09 20.15 0.07
N ALA A 184 -16.98 21.17 0.06
CA ALA A 184 -17.02 22.19 1.10
C ALA A 184 -17.44 21.59 2.45
N ASP A 185 -18.46 20.73 2.46
CA ASP A 185 -18.92 19.99 3.64
C ASP A 185 -17.82 19.11 4.23
N PHE A 186 -17.10 18.38 3.39
CA PHE A 186 -15.96 17.56 3.77
C PHE A 186 -14.85 18.35 4.51
N LEU A 187 -14.53 19.54 4.03
CA LEU A 187 -13.50 20.38 4.64
C LEU A 187 -13.90 20.91 6.02
N THR A 188 -15.20 21.06 6.28
CA THR A 188 -15.74 21.48 7.57
C THR A 188 -16.04 20.31 8.52
N GLY A 189 -15.79 19.08 8.09
CA GLY A 189 -16.05 17.88 8.88
C GLY A 189 -17.49 17.42 8.85
N GLY A 190 -18.25 17.79 7.82
CA GLY A 190 -19.63 17.34 7.60
C GLY A 190 -19.73 15.90 7.11
N ASP A 191 -20.97 15.42 6.99
CA ASP A 191 -21.29 14.04 6.63
C ASP A 191 -21.31 13.76 5.11
N CYS A 192 -21.16 14.80 4.28
CA CYS A 192 -21.10 14.74 2.81
C CYS A 192 -22.26 13.99 2.15
N THR A 193 -23.42 13.94 2.80
CA THR A 193 -24.58 13.18 2.31
C THR A 193 -25.15 13.71 0.99
N ALA A 194 -24.82 14.95 0.60
CA ALA A 194 -25.16 15.51 -0.70
C ALA A 194 -24.66 14.62 -1.86
N ILE A 195 -23.56 13.90 -1.68
CA ILE A 195 -23.02 13.00 -2.70
C ILE A 195 -23.98 11.84 -3.02
N ASP A 196 -24.74 11.36 -2.03
CA ASP A 196 -25.71 10.28 -2.22
C ASP A 196 -26.91 10.72 -3.08
N THR A 197 -27.16 12.05 -3.17
CA THR A 197 -28.20 12.63 -4.05
C THR A 197 -27.65 13.02 -5.42
N ASP A 198 -26.38 13.43 -5.50
CA ASP A 198 -25.77 13.90 -6.74
C ASP A 198 -25.27 12.74 -7.62
N LEU A 199 -24.94 11.61 -7.02
CA LEU A 199 -24.55 10.42 -7.76
C LEU A 199 -25.77 9.79 -8.45
N PRO A 200 -25.60 9.28 -9.68
CA PRO A 200 -26.64 8.51 -10.35
C PRO A 200 -27.09 7.35 -9.47
N LYS A 201 -28.40 7.22 -9.28
CA LYS A 201 -28.94 6.08 -8.52
C LYS A 201 -28.58 4.78 -9.21
N ALA A 202 -28.14 3.81 -8.42
CA ALA A 202 -27.89 2.48 -8.92
C ALA A 202 -29.19 1.86 -9.49
N VAL A 203 -29.05 1.17 -10.62
CA VAL A 203 -30.16 0.49 -11.30
C VAL A 203 -30.07 -1.01 -11.05
N ASP A 204 -31.24 -1.63 -10.88
CA ASP A 204 -31.43 -3.05 -10.60
C ASP A 204 -31.53 -3.91 -11.87
N HIS A 205 -31.37 -3.31 -13.04
CA HIS A 205 -31.68 -3.97 -14.31
C HIS A 205 -30.75 -3.63 -15.46
N ILE A 206 -30.76 -4.52 -16.46
CA ILE A 206 -30.09 -4.39 -17.75
C ILE A 206 -31.10 -4.51 -18.89
N LEU A 207 -30.68 -4.13 -20.10
CA LEU A 207 -31.43 -4.30 -21.33
C LEU A 207 -30.62 -5.22 -22.23
N ILE A 208 -31.07 -6.49 -22.37
CA ILE A 208 -30.39 -7.46 -23.24
C ILE A 208 -30.82 -7.25 -24.68
N GLN A 209 -29.83 -7.33 -25.60
CA GLN A 209 -30.00 -7.16 -27.04
C GLN A 209 -29.77 -8.48 -27.79
N SER A 210 -30.21 -8.54 -29.04
CA SER A 210 -30.16 -9.75 -29.86
C SER A 210 -28.77 -10.16 -30.34
N ASP A 211 -27.79 -9.28 -30.19
CA ASP A 211 -26.39 -9.48 -30.59
C ASP A 211 -25.49 -9.99 -29.46
N ASN A 212 -26.10 -10.57 -28.41
CA ASN A 212 -25.43 -11.02 -27.20
C ASN A 212 -24.76 -9.88 -26.43
N THR A 213 -25.33 -8.68 -26.45
CA THR A 213 -24.93 -7.59 -25.57
C THR A 213 -26.01 -7.27 -24.56
N ALA A 214 -25.64 -6.59 -23.49
CA ALA A 214 -26.57 -6.00 -22.54
C ALA A 214 -26.14 -4.58 -22.21
N ILE A 215 -27.12 -3.67 -22.12
CA ILE A 215 -26.89 -2.27 -21.77
C ILE A 215 -27.35 -2.06 -20.32
N ALA A 216 -26.45 -1.58 -19.47
CA ALA A 216 -26.80 -1.01 -18.18
C ALA A 216 -27.01 0.51 -18.36
N PRO A 217 -28.23 1.04 -18.14
CA PRO A 217 -28.53 2.45 -18.40
C PRO A 217 -27.95 3.41 -17.35
N GLY A 218 -27.28 2.89 -16.34
CA GLY A 218 -26.62 3.61 -15.25
C GLY A 218 -25.71 2.67 -14.45
N PRO A 219 -25.14 3.14 -13.33
CA PRO A 219 -24.42 2.30 -12.42
C PRO A 219 -25.33 1.19 -11.90
N LEU A 220 -24.86 -0.06 -11.94
CA LEU A 220 -25.63 -1.21 -11.47
C LEU A 220 -25.56 -1.32 -9.94
N GLU A 221 -26.60 -1.86 -9.33
CA GLU A 221 -26.53 -2.33 -7.95
C GLU A 221 -25.41 -3.35 -7.81
N HIS A 222 -24.75 -3.33 -6.66
CA HIS A 222 -23.54 -4.11 -6.42
C HIS A 222 -23.71 -5.61 -6.72
N GLU A 223 -24.78 -6.21 -6.25
CA GLU A 223 -25.07 -7.63 -6.50
C GLU A 223 -25.24 -7.95 -7.99
N VAL A 224 -25.95 -7.08 -8.72
CA VAL A 224 -26.14 -7.23 -10.16
C VAL A 224 -24.83 -7.05 -10.92
N ALA A 225 -24.03 -6.06 -10.54
CA ALA A 225 -22.74 -5.81 -11.13
C ALA A 225 -21.76 -6.97 -10.93
N GLN A 226 -21.72 -7.56 -9.73
CA GLN A 226 -20.86 -8.72 -9.43
C GLN A 226 -21.25 -9.94 -10.25
N GLU A 227 -22.54 -10.30 -10.28
CA GLU A 227 -22.99 -11.45 -11.05
C GLU A 227 -22.76 -11.24 -12.56
N LEU A 228 -23.00 -10.02 -13.06
CA LEU A 228 -22.81 -9.71 -14.47
C LEU A 228 -21.32 -9.76 -14.87
N ALA A 229 -20.41 -9.30 -14.00
CA ALA A 229 -18.98 -9.37 -14.23
C ALA A 229 -18.45 -10.82 -14.34
N LEU A 230 -19.11 -11.79 -13.72
CA LEU A 230 -18.76 -13.20 -13.82
C LEU A 230 -19.09 -13.77 -15.22
N ILE A 231 -20.18 -13.28 -15.85
CA ILE A 231 -20.77 -13.91 -17.05
C ILE A 231 -20.69 -13.05 -18.32
N ALA A 232 -20.23 -11.80 -18.22
CA ALA A 232 -20.08 -10.89 -19.34
C ALA A 232 -18.81 -10.05 -19.24
N ASP A 233 -18.34 -9.51 -20.34
CA ASP A 233 -17.22 -8.60 -20.42
C ASP A 233 -17.70 -7.19 -20.76
N VAL A 234 -17.06 -6.17 -20.19
CA VAL A 234 -17.38 -4.78 -20.54
C VAL A 234 -16.84 -4.47 -21.93
N GLU A 235 -17.71 -4.13 -22.85
CA GLU A 235 -17.36 -3.77 -24.23
C GLU A 235 -17.14 -2.26 -24.39
N SER A 236 -17.97 -1.45 -23.77
CA SER A 236 -17.84 0.00 -23.81
C SER A 236 -18.42 0.67 -22.57
N ARG A 237 -17.93 1.85 -22.25
CA ARG A 237 -18.34 2.69 -21.15
C ARG A 237 -18.65 4.09 -21.62
N GLY A 238 -19.70 4.67 -21.05
CA GLY A 238 -20.14 6.03 -21.34
C GLY A 238 -21.27 6.42 -20.42
N GLY A 239 -22.31 7.12 -20.93
CA GLY A 239 -23.55 7.37 -20.19
C GLY A 239 -24.31 6.09 -19.85
N ALA A 240 -24.02 4.99 -20.53
CA ALA A 240 -24.43 3.63 -20.24
C ALA A 240 -23.24 2.68 -20.41
N THR A 241 -23.25 1.55 -19.71
CA THR A 241 -22.22 0.51 -19.86
C THR A 241 -22.77 -0.61 -20.74
N VAL A 242 -22.01 -1.01 -21.77
CA VAL A 242 -22.36 -2.14 -22.63
C VAL A 242 -21.52 -3.34 -22.22
N PHE A 243 -22.21 -4.44 -21.97
CA PHE A 243 -21.63 -5.74 -21.64
C PHE A 243 -21.83 -6.68 -22.82
N ARG A 244 -20.83 -7.55 -23.07
CA ARG A 244 -20.88 -8.58 -24.11
C ARG A 244 -20.81 -9.96 -23.48
N PHE A 245 -21.74 -10.82 -23.88
CA PHE A 245 -21.72 -12.24 -23.56
C PHE A 245 -20.97 -13.00 -24.64
N SER A 246 -19.98 -13.75 -24.23
CA SER A 246 -19.16 -14.60 -25.08
C SER A 246 -19.09 -16.03 -24.53
N GLU A 247 -18.63 -16.98 -25.35
CA GLU A 247 -18.37 -18.33 -24.85
C GLU A 247 -17.39 -18.32 -23.67
N ALA A 248 -16.38 -17.45 -23.73
CA ALA A 248 -15.37 -17.31 -22.68
C ALA A 248 -15.97 -16.75 -21.39
N SER A 249 -16.81 -15.71 -21.48
CA SER A 249 -17.41 -15.09 -20.28
C SER A 249 -18.46 -16.01 -19.62
N ILE A 250 -19.28 -16.71 -20.41
CA ILE A 250 -20.24 -17.68 -19.86
C ILE A 250 -19.49 -18.85 -19.19
N ARG A 251 -18.40 -19.36 -19.82
CA ARG A 251 -17.56 -20.39 -19.22
C ARG A 251 -16.96 -19.90 -17.90
N ARG A 252 -16.48 -18.67 -17.81
CA ARG A 252 -15.98 -18.07 -16.56
C ARG A 252 -17.04 -18.15 -15.45
N GLY A 253 -18.31 -17.82 -15.72
CA GLY A 253 -19.41 -17.96 -14.77
C GLY A 253 -19.61 -19.41 -14.28
N LEU A 254 -19.54 -20.37 -15.22
CA LEU A 254 -19.64 -21.80 -14.89
C LEU A 254 -18.45 -22.28 -14.05
N ASP A 255 -17.23 -21.80 -14.36
CA ASP A 255 -16.00 -22.11 -13.61
C ASP A 255 -16.05 -21.57 -12.15
N HIS A 256 -16.81 -20.49 -11.93
CA HIS A 256 -17.09 -19.96 -10.59
C HIS A 256 -18.27 -20.66 -9.88
N GLY A 257 -18.74 -21.79 -10.42
CA GLY A 257 -19.75 -22.64 -9.80
C GLY A 257 -21.19 -22.29 -10.13
N ARG A 258 -21.44 -21.36 -11.03
CA ARG A 258 -22.79 -21.11 -11.54
C ARG A 258 -23.18 -22.23 -12.51
N THR A 259 -24.45 -22.54 -12.51
CA THR A 259 -25.06 -23.44 -13.52
C THR A 259 -25.64 -22.64 -14.67
N GLY A 260 -25.80 -23.24 -15.84
CA GLY A 260 -26.46 -22.58 -16.98
C GLY A 260 -27.88 -22.11 -16.64
N ASP A 261 -28.60 -22.88 -15.84
CA ASP A 261 -29.95 -22.52 -15.38
C ASP A 261 -29.94 -21.31 -14.42
N GLU A 262 -28.97 -21.21 -13.54
CA GLU A 262 -28.82 -20.05 -12.63
C GLU A 262 -28.46 -18.79 -13.42
N ILE A 263 -27.54 -18.89 -14.40
CA ILE A 263 -27.21 -17.77 -15.29
C ILE A 263 -28.44 -17.32 -16.06
N SER A 264 -29.20 -18.23 -16.64
CA SER A 264 -30.43 -17.89 -17.40
C SER A 264 -31.48 -17.27 -16.50
N LYS A 265 -31.69 -17.76 -15.27
CA LYS A 265 -32.64 -17.19 -14.29
C LYS A 265 -32.20 -15.81 -13.83
N PHE A 266 -30.91 -15.62 -13.57
CA PHE A 266 -30.38 -14.30 -13.20
C PHE A 266 -30.63 -13.28 -14.31
N LEU A 267 -30.29 -13.61 -15.56
CA LEU A 267 -30.50 -12.72 -16.70
C LEU A 267 -31.99 -12.44 -16.95
N ALA A 268 -32.83 -13.45 -16.85
CA ALA A 268 -34.29 -13.27 -17.00
C ALA A 268 -34.90 -12.39 -15.88
N LYS A 269 -34.38 -12.47 -14.65
CA LYS A 269 -34.81 -11.66 -13.51
C LYS A 269 -34.36 -10.20 -13.66
N THR A 270 -33.10 -10.00 -14.10
CA THR A 270 -32.47 -8.68 -14.13
C THR A 270 -32.74 -7.91 -15.42
N SER A 271 -33.09 -8.59 -16.51
CA SER A 271 -33.37 -7.92 -17.78
C SER A 271 -34.81 -7.37 -17.85
N LYS A 272 -34.94 -6.12 -18.31
CA LYS A 272 -36.25 -5.52 -18.69
C LYS A 272 -36.67 -5.92 -20.09
N THR A 273 -35.80 -6.51 -20.89
CA THR A 273 -36.10 -7.03 -22.24
C THR A 273 -36.14 -8.56 -22.19
N PRO A 274 -36.95 -9.21 -23.06
CA PRO A 274 -36.96 -10.66 -23.14
C PRO A 274 -35.55 -11.18 -23.52
N MET A 275 -35.19 -12.35 -22.99
CA MET A 275 -33.94 -13.00 -23.33
C MET A 275 -33.96 -13.44 -24.79
N PRO A 276 -32.97 -13.00 -25.62
CA PRO A 276 -32.92 -13.42 -27.03
C PRO A 276 -32.49 -14.89 -27.16
N GLN A 277 -33.09 -15.59 -28.13
CA GLN A 277 -32.75 -16.99 -28.44
C GLN A 277 -31.23 -17.23 -28.65
N PRO A 278 -30.47 -16.36 -29.35
CA PRO A 278 -29.02 -16.55 -29.50
C PRO A 278 -28.27 -16.65 -28.16
N LEU A 279 -28.65 -15.85 -27.17
CA LEU A 279 -28.03 -15.87 -25.87
C LEU A 279 -28.43 -17.14 -25.08
N GLU A 280 -29.70 -17.55 -25.15
CA GLU A 280 -30.14 -18.82 -24.55
C GLU A 280 -29.37 -20.01 -25.11
N TYR A 281 -29.21 -20.06 -26.45
CA TYR A 281 -28.42 -21.10 -27.09
C TYR A 281 -26.95 -21.06 -26.68
N LEU A 282 -26.36 -19.87 -26.59
CA LEU A 282 -24.97 -19.71 -26.16
C LEU A 282 -24.78 -20.27 -24.74
N ILE A 283 -25.65 -19.91 -23.79
CA ILE A 283 -25.57 -20.39 -22.42
C ILE A 283 -25.75 -21.91 -22.36
N ALA A 284 -26.77 -22.45 -23.07
CA ALA A 284 -27.06 -23.88 -23.08
C ALA A 284 -25.92 -24.70 -23.74
N ASP A 285 -25.33 -24.22 -24.84
CA ASP A 285 -24.24 -24.90 -25.53
C ASP A 285 -22.97 -24.93 -24.67
N VAL A 286 -22.59 -23.80 -24.07
CA VAL A 286 -21.44 -23.72 -23.19
C VAL A 286 -21.65 -24.58 -21.94
N ALA A 287 -22.82 -24.50 -21.30
CA ALA A 287 -23.15 -25.31 -20.14
C ALA A 287 -23.16 -26.82 -20.45
N LYS A 288 -23.62 -27.20 -21.64
CA LYS A 288 -23.60 -28.60 -22.10
C LYS A 288 -22.17 -29.13 -22.34
N LYS A 289 -21.27 -28.28 -22.78
CA LYS A 289 -19.86 -28.63 -22.99
C LYS A 289 -19.07 -28.61 -21.68
N HIS A 290 -19.41 -27.68 -20.78
CA HIS A 290 -18.78 -27.50 -19.49
C HIS A 290 -18.98 -28.73 -18.58
N GLY A 291 -17.93 -29.15 -17.95
CA GLY A 291 -17.95 -30.29 -17.02
C GLY A 291 -17.97 -31.67 -17.66
N LYS A 292 -18.04 -31.80 -19.01
CA LYS A 292 -17.77 -33.06 -19.70
C LYS A 292 -16.31 -33.50 -19.55
N LEU A 293 -15.40 -32.53 -19.63
CA LEU A 293 -14.00 -32.70 -19.25
C LEU A 293 -13.82 -32.07 -17.87
N ARG A 294 -13.50 -32.87 -16.88
CA ARG A 294 -13.25 -32.38 -15.51
C ARG A 294 -11.77 -32.54 -15.21
N VAL A 295 -11.15 -31.41 -14.88
CA VAL A 295 -9.80 -31.38 -14.34
C VAL A 295 -9.92 -31.03 -12.87
N GLY A 296 -9.50 -31.93 -12.00
CA GLY A 296 -9.55 -31.73 -10.56
C GLY A 296 -8.15 -31.71 -9.98
N ASN A 297 -7.98 -30.93 -8.94
CA ASN A 297 -6.79 -31.01 -8.10
C ASN A 297 -6.96 -32.19 -7.14
N THR A 298 -5.96 -33.01 -7.02
CA THR A 298 -5.85 -34.04 -6.00
C THR A 298 -4.44 -33.98 -5.43
N ALA A 299 -4.29 -34.18 -4.13
CA ALA A 299 -2.98 -34.19 -3.51
C ALA A 299 -2.12 -35.35 -4.02
N SER A 300 -2.76 -36.51 -4.25
CA SER A 300 -2.14 -37.67 -4.91
C SER A 300 -3.21 -38.55 -5.56
N PHE A 301 -2.77 -39.49 -6.37
CA PHE A 301 -3.61 -40.56 -6.93
C PHE A 301 -3.00 -41.91 -6.69
N ILE A 302 -3.85 -42.93 -6.69
CA ILE A 302 -3.46 -44.35 -6.61
C ILE A 302 -3.96 -45.00 -7.88
N ARG A 303 -3.05 -45.56 -8.69
CA ARG A 303 -3.37 -46.33 -9.87
C ARG A 303 -3.09 -47.82 -9.61
N CYS A 304 -4.03 -48.64 -9.96
CA CYS A 304 -3.89 -50.08 -9.84
C CYS A 304 -4.67 -50.80 -10.95
N GLU A 305 -4.02 -51.70 -11.67
CA GLU A 305 -4.65 -52.47 -12.75
C GLU A 305 -5.52 -53.62 -12.20
N ASP A 306 -5.35 -53.96 -10.91
CA ASP A 306 -6.14 -55.00 -10.23
C ASP A 306 -7.38 -54.37 -9.57
N ALA A 307 -8.54 -54.61 -10.18
CA ALA A 307 -9.83 -54.09 -9.68
C ALA A 307 -10.23 -54.72 -8.32
N ALA A 308 -9.74 -55.94 -8.00
CA ALA A 308 -9.99 -56.57 -6.72
C ALA A 308 -9.23 -55.85 -5.61
N LEU A 309 -7.97 -55.47 -5.86
CA LEU A 309 -7.16 -54.70 -4.93
C LEU A 309 -7.73 -53.28 -4.70
N ILE A 310 -8.24 -52.64 -5.74
CA ILE A 310 -8.93 -51.33 -5.59
C ILE A 310 -10.17 -51.46 -4.68
N THR A 311 -10.95 -52.54 -4.86
CA THR A 311 -12.13 -52.79 -4.04
C THR A 311 -11.74 -53.06 -2.59
N GLN A 312 -10.65 -53.80 -2.38
CA GLN A 312 -10.10 -54.06 -1.06
C GLN A 312 -9.62 -52.77 -0.37
N ILE A 313 -8.89 -51.91 -1.08
CA ILE A 313 -8.43 -50.61 -0.57
C ILE A 313 -9.61 -49.74 -0.16
N LEU A 314 -10.65 -49.64 -0.96
CA LEU A 314 -11.87 -48.89 -0.66
C LEU A 314 -12.68 -49.48 0.51
N GLY A 315 -12.59 -50.77 0.77
CA GLY A 315 -13.25 -51.42 1.90
C GLY A 315 -12.45 -51.44 3.20
N ASP A 316 -11.20 -51.02 3.17
CA ASP A 316 -10.35 -51.01 4.36
C ASP A 316 -10.56 -49.73 5.20
N LYS A 317 -11.29 -49.89 6.32
CA LYS A 317 -11.60 -48.77 7.24
C LYS A 317 -10.38 -48.00 7.78
N ARG A 318 -9.20 -48.67 7.78
CA ARG A 318 -7.94 -48.02 8.22
C ARG A 318 -7.48 -46.93 7.26
N LEU A 319 -7.98 -46.99 6.00
CA LEU A 319 -7.66 -46.07 4.92
C LEU A 319 -8.71 -44.93 4.76
N ASP A 320 -9.77 -44.91 5.58
CA ASP A 320 -10.80 -43.85 5.53
C ASP A 320 -10.19 -42.44 5.70
N ILE A 321 -9.12 -42.36 6.48
CA ILE A 321 -8.37 -41.07 6.69
C ILE A 321 -7.82 -40.51 5.39
N LEU A 322 -7.53 -41.33 4.37
CA LEU A 322 -7.02 -40.91 3.08
C LEU A 322 -8.07 -40.19 2.21
N GLY A 323 -9.36 -40.29 2.56
CA GLY A 323 -10.45 -39.69 1.79
C GLY A 323 -10.50 -40.18 0.35
N LEU A 324 -10.32 -41.53 0.17
CA LEU A 324 -10.21 -42.15 -1.14
C LEU A 324 -11.52 -42.06 -1.93
N ARG A 325 -11.42 -41.62 -3.19
CA ARG A 325 -12.55 -41.59 -4.12
C ARG A 325 -12.17 -42.22 -5.45
N LYS A 326 -12.98 -43.21 -5.90
CA LYS A 326 -12.79 -43.83 -7.20
C LYS A 326 -13.22 -42.91 -8.33
N ILE A 327 -12.35 -42.65 -9.30
CA ILE A 327 -12.64 -41.82 -10.48
C ILE A 327 -12.62 -42.63 -11.78
N ALA A 328 -11.93 -43.76 -11.78
CA ALA A 328 -11.90 -44.71 -12.89
C ALA A 328 -11.79 -46.16 -12.34
N PRO A 329 -12.02 -47.19 -13.14
CA PRO A 329 -11.87 -48.58 -12.70
C PRO A 329 -10.53 -48.84 -12.01
N GLU A 330 -9.47 -48.21 -12.47
CA GLU A 330 -8.08 -48.44 -12.07
C GLU A 330 -7.47 -47.27 -11.26
N VAL A 331 -8.26 -46.20 -10.98
CA VAL A 331 -7.71 -44.97 -10.37
C VAL A 331 -8.55 -44.48 -9.20
N LEU A 332 -7.89 -44.35 -8.06
CA LEU A 332 -8.40 -43.64 -6.88
C LEU A 332 -7.65 -42.30 -6.71
N ILE A 333 -8.36 -41.31 -6.29
CA ILE A 333 -7.75 -40.04 -5.83
C ILE A 333 -7.73 -39.98 -4.31
N CYS A 334 -6.72 -39.30 -3.78
CA CYS A 334 -6.43 -39.15 -2.35
C CYS A 334 -6.35 -37.72 -1.96
N GLY A 335 -6.87 -37.35 -0.79
CA GLY A 335 -6.82 -36.03 -0.21
C GLY A 335 -5.46 -35.66 0.43
N HIS A 336 -4.55 -36.63 0.56
CA HIS A 336 -3.24 -36.48 1.18
C HIS A 336 -2.14 -36.48 0.13
N ASP A 337 -1.00 -35.88 0.44
CA ASP A 337 0.14 -35.93 -0.46
C ASP A 337 0.66 -37.35 -0.68
N ALA A 338 1.42 -37.55 -1.77
CA ALA A 338 1.86 -38.85 -2.17
C ALA A 338 2.75 -39.57 -1.11
N ALA A 339 3.56 -38.77 -0.38
CA ALA A 339 4.45 -39.37 0.64
C ALA A 339 3.64 -39.84 1.85
N GLU A 340 2.68 -39.05 2.29
CA GLU A 340 1.78 -39.38 3.41
C GLU A 340 0.86 -40.56 3.04
N ALA A 341 0.26 -40.49 1.86
CA ALA A 341 -0.58 -41.59 1.34
C ALA A 341 0.20 -42.94 1.24
N MET A 342 1.44 -42.89 0.75
CA MET A 342 2.31 -44.08 0.70
C MET A 342 2.64 -44.63 2.09
N ASN A 343 2.91 -43.74 3.06
CA ASN A 343 3.22 -44.18 4.42
C ASN A 343 2.02 -44.86 5.07
N ILE A 344 0.82 -44.31 4.91
CA ILE A 344 -0.41 -44.87 5.46
C ILE A 344 -0.72 -46.24 4.78
N LEU A 345 -0.64 -46.32 3.45
CA LEU A 345 -0.83 -47.58 2.71
C LEU A 345 0.16 -48.65 3.18
N ARG A 346 1.43 -48.32 3.33
CA ARG A 346 2.47 -49.21 3.83
C ARG A 346 2.19 -49.70 5.24
N SER A 347 1.75 -48.83 6.13
CA SER A 347 1.38 -49.18 7.51
C SER A 347 0.21 -50.16 7.56
N CYS A 348 -0.66 -50.14 6.54
CA CYS A 348 -1.78 -51.08 6.39
C CYS A 348 -1.43 -52.37 5.65
N GLY A 349 -0.17 -52.54 5.21
CA GLY A 349 0.33 -53.75 4.58
C GLY A 349 0.27 -53.77 3.04
N TYR A 350 -0.04 -52.62 2.42
CA TYR A 350 0.04 -52.47 0.98
C TYR A 350 1.45 -52.05 0.55
N LEU A 351 1.81 -52.32 -0.70
CA LEU A 351 3.14 -52.01 -1.25
C LEU A 351 3.03 -50.99 -2.40
N PRO A 352 2.70 -49.72 -2.11
CA PRO A 352 2.61 -48.72 -3.15
C PRO A 352 4.00 -48.33 -3.67
N ALA A 353 4.10 -48.16 -4.99
CA ALA A 353 5.25 -47.54 -5.65
C ALA A 353 4.94 -46.06 -5.92
N ALA A 354 5.93 -45.17 -5.77
CA ALA A 354 5.79 -43.77 -6.16
C ALA A 354 5.75 -43.63 -7.68
N GLU A 355 4.81 -42.88 -8.20
CA GLU A 355 4.72 -42.56 -9.62
C GLU A 355 5.04 -41.05 -9.77
N ASP A 356 5.98 -40.69 -10.64
CA ASP A 356 6.40 -39.33 -10.92
C ASP A 356 5.33 -38.64 -11.80
N SER A 357 4.67 -37.66 -11.28
CA SER A 357 3.61 -36.93 -12.00
C SER A 357 4.16 -35.67 -12.61
N ARG A 358 4.40 -35.64 -13.92
CA ARG A 358 4.60 -34.40 -14.68
C ARG A 358 3.27 -33.81 -15.13
N GLY A 359 2.39 -33.42 -14.22
CA GLY A 359 1.11 -32.83 -14.52
C GLY A 359 0.99 -31.41 -13.97
N LEU A 360 0.85 -30.42 -14.85
CA LEU A 360 0.58 -29.02 -14.51
C LEU A 360 -0.84 -28.87 -13.95
N LEU A 361 -0.92 -28.26 -12.78
CA LEU A 361 -2.14 -27.86 -12.13
C LEU A 361 -2.65 -26.53 -12.72
N LEU A 362 -3.84 -26.56 -13.27
CA LEU A 362 -4.56 -25.32 -13.59
C LEU A 362 -5.66 -25.13 -12.55
N SER A 363 -5.36 -24.30 -11.54
CA SER A 363 -6.41 -23.70 -10.71
C SER A 363 -7.06 -22.60 -11.50
N GLY A 364 -8.40 -22.63 -11.65
CA GLY A 364 -9.13 -21.47 -12.14
C GLY A 364 -8.85 -20.22 -11.26
N PRO A 365 -9.05 -19.03 -11.78
CA PRO A 365 -8.77 -17.80 -11.05
C PRO A 365 -9.63 -17.73 -9.77
N ARG A 366 -8.98 -17.87 -8.63
CA ARG A 366 -9.60 -17.61 -7.33
C ARG A 366 -9.47 -16.13 -7.03
N ILE A 367 -10.55 -15.51 -6.56
CA ILE A 367 -10.46 -14.16 -5.99
C ILE A 367 -9.43 -14.21 -4.87
N GLN A 368 -8.37 -13.43 -5.02
CA GLN A 368 -7.25 -13.38 -4.07
C GLN A 368 -7.41 -12.17 -3.16
N ARG A 369 -7.06 -12.35 -1.90
CA ARG A 369 -6.99 -11.29 -0.88
C ARG A 369 -5.67 -11.42 -0.15
N ALA A 370 -5.03 -10.29 0.16
CA ALA A 370 -3.83 -10.30 0.98
C ALA A 370 -4.16 -10.79 2.38
N GLN A 371 -3.34 -11.71 2.89
CA GLN A 371 -3.49 -12.24 4.25
C GLN A 371 -2.94 -11.30 5.32
N THR A 372 -2.08 -10.37 4.94
CA THR A 372 -1.50 -9.39 5.82
C THR A 372 -2.39 -8.15 5.96
N LYS A 373 -2.40 -7.56 7.16
CA LYS A 373 -3.04 -6.27 7.36
C LYS A 373 -2.36 -5.23 6.48
N ALA A 374 -3.14 -4.40 5.80
CA ALA A 374 -2.62 -3.24 5.09
C ALA A 374 -1.73 -2.42 6.03
N ARG A 375 -0.57 -2.01 5.55
CA ARG A 375 0.24 -0.98 6.20
C ARG A 375 0.02 0.30 5.43
N PRO A 376 -0.99 1.10 5.83
CA PRO A 376 -1.21 2.36 5.15
C PRO A 376 0.05 3.21 5.25
N PRO A 377 0.34 4.02 4.23
CA PRO A 377 1.43 4.98 4.30
C PRO A 377 1.22 5.90 5.50
N ARG A 378 2.32 6.43 6.01
CA ARG A 378 2.32 7.26 7.21
C ARG A 378 1.38 8.45 7.02
N ILE A 379 0.28 8.47 7.76
CA ILE A 379 -0.63 9.62 7.81
C ILE A 379 0.07 10.68 8.64
N ILE A 380 0.26 11.86 8.06
CA ILE A 380 0.69 13.04 8.81
C ILE A 380 -0.57 13.54 9.49
N GLY A 381 -0.59 13.51 10.83
CA GLY A 381 -1.72 13.95 11.64
C GLY A 381 -2.21 15.35 11.25
N GLU A 382 -3.45 15.64 11.60
CA GLU A 382 -4.05 16.95 11.39
C GLU A 382 -3.17 18.04 11.99
N TYR A 383 -2.89 19.05 11.19
CA TYR A 383 -2.22 20.27 11.68
C TYR A 383 -3.28 21.09 12.40
N GLU A 384 -3.49 20.80 13.70
CA GLU A 384 -4.21 21.74 14.55
C GLU A 384 -3.37 23.00 14.66
N ARG A 385 -3.93 24.13 14.26
CA ARG A 385 -3.32 25.42 14.58
C ARG A 385 -3.23 25.48 16.10
N PRO A 386 -2.02 25.66 16.67
CA PRO A 386 -1.90 25.77 18.11
C PRO A 386 -2.79 26.92 18.60
N ASP A 387 -3.51 26.67 19.68
CA ASP A 387 -4.31 27.68 20.31
C ASP A 387 -3.43 28.79 20.95
N GLU A 388 -4.04 29.87 21.33
CA GLU A 388 -3.31 31.04 21.88
C GLU A 388 -2.55 30.67 23.17
N ILE A 389 -3.07 29.74 23.95
CA ILE A 389 -2.46 29.19 25.18
C ILE A 389 -1.22 28.37 24.85
N GLN A 390 -1.29 27.54 23.82
CA GLN A 390 -0.15 26.73 23.35
C GLN A 390 0.96 27.62 22.76
N ILE A 391 0.59 28.66 22.02
CA ILE A 391 1.54 29.68 21.47
C ILE A 391 2.23 30.41 22.63
N GLU A 392 1.47 30.87 23.63
CA GLU A 392 2.05 31.53 24.80
C GLU A 392 2.94 30.58 25.62
N GLY A 393 2.54 29.33 25.77
CA GLY A 393 3.35 28.28 26.40
C GLY A 393 4.67 28.06 25.68
N ALA A 394 4.63 27.93 24.35
CA ALA A 394 5.81 27.79 23.50
C ALA A 394 6.73 29.02 23.56
N LEU A 395 6.15 30.24 23.54
CA LEU A 395 6.93 31.49 23.69
C LEU A 395 7.60 31.59 25.07
N ARG A 396 6.93 31.18 26.14
CA ARG A 396 7.52 31.11 27.49
C ARG A 396 8.66 30.10 27.55
N ALA A 397 8.49 28.92 26.94
CA ALA A 397 9.52 27.89 26.87
C ALA A 397 10.74 28.37 26.07
N LEU A 398 10.54 29.00 24.93
CA LEU A 398 11.61 29.57 24.12
C LEU A 398 12.38 30.68 24.87
N ARG A 399 11.68 31.59 25.52
CA ARG A 399 12.31 32.66 26.34
C ARG A 399 13.09 32.09 27.54
N THR A 400 12.60 31.05 28.15
CA THR A 400 13.29 30.36 29.25
C THR A 400 14.51 29.60 28.73
N GLY A 401 14.38 28.90 27.59
CA GLY A 401 15.48 28.24 26.89
C GLY A 401 16.58 29.21 26.47
N GLU A 402 16.20 30.38 25.93
CA GLU A 402 17.15 31.41 25.57
C GLU A 402 17.91 32.00 26.78
N LYS A 403 17.19 32.23 27.90
CA LYS A 403 17.82 32.67 29.15
C LYS A 403 18.80 31.62 29.70
N SER A 404 18.44 30.33 29.60
CA SER A 404 19.31 29.20 30.01
C SER A 404 20.51 29.08 29.09
N SER A 405 20.30 29.20 27.78
CA SER A 405 21.36 29.13 26.75
C SER A 405 22.34 30.29 26.91
N ARG A 406 21.87 31.52 27.17
CA ARG A 406 22.72 32.67 27.45
C ARG A 406 23.54 32.50 28.75
N LYS A 407 22.93 31.94 29.81
CA LYS A 407 23.67 31.58 31.05
C LYS A 407 24.72 30.49 30.78
N GLN A 408 24.37 29.46 30.03
CA GLN A 408 25.33 28.45 29.65
C GLN A 408 26.44 28.95 28.73
N SER A 409 26.15 29.83 27.78
CA SER A 409 27.18 30.44 26.92
C SER A 409 28.11 31.35 27.71
N THR A 410 27.59 32.09 28.68
CA THR A 410 28.41 32.93 29.58
C THR A 410 29.28 32.06 30.48
N MET A 411 28.75 30.96 31.06
CA MET A 411 29.54 30.02 31.83
C MET A 411 30.56 29.27 30.94
N ARG A 412 30.19 28.92 29.72
CA ARG A 412 31.10 28.27 28.74
C ARG A 412 32.23 29.16 28.30
N ASN A 413 31.96 30.46 28.09
CA ASN A 413 33.01 31.45 27.78
C ASN A 413 33.96 31.66 28.94
N ILE A 414 33.46 31.70 30.20
CA ILE A 414 34.32 31.75 31.38
C ILE A 414 35.15 30.47 31.54
N ALA A 415 34.58 29.33 31.29
CA ALA A 415 35.31 28.03 31.32
C ALA A 415 36.31 27.89 30.17
N THR A 416 36.03 28.46 28.99
CA THR A 416 36.90 28.43 27.82
C THR A 416 38.08 29.39 27.96
N GLU A 417 37.91 30.52 28.67
CA GLU A 417 39.02 31.44 29.00
C GLU A 417 39.93 30.89 30.12
N ALA A 418 39.39 30.01 31.00
CA ALA A 418 40.16 29.38 32.08
C ALA A 418 40.91 28.11 31.63
N LEU A 419 40.51 27.46 30.54
CA LEU A 419 41.15 26.32 29.93
C LEU A 419 41.77 26.76 28.60
N GLY A 420 43.06 27.04 28.56
CA GLY A 420 43.77 27.42 27.35
C GLY A 420 43.45 26.49 26.16
N SER A 421 43.63 26.99 24.93
CA SER A 421 43.38 26.21 23.72
C SER A 421 44.16 24.89 23.73
N LEU A 422 43.44 23.75 23.72
CA LEU A 422 44.07 22.44 23.63
C LEU A 422 44.94 22.36 22.37
N PRO A 423 46.21 21.91 22.45
CA PRO A 423 47.04 21.70 21.26
C PRO A 423 46.36 20.63 20.39
N ARG A 424 46.26 20.88 19.10
CA ARG A 424 45.77 19.86 18.13
C ARG A 424 46.82 18.79 17.98
N THR A 425 46.44 17.54 18.21
CA THR A 425 47.32 16.36 18.07
C THR A 425 46.78 15.46 16.96
N THR A 426 47.69 14.81 16.24
CA THR A 426 47.36 13.74 15.31
C THR A 426 46.95 12.47 16.08
N ALA A 427 46.25 11.52 15.42
CA ALA A 427 45.84 10.28 16.09
C ALA A 427 47.02 9.47 16.64
N ASN A 428 48.22 9.49 15.99
CA ASN A 428 49.40 8.82 16.45
C ASN A 428 50.02 9.52 17.66
N GLU A 429 50.16 10.84 17.61
CA GLU A 429 50.63 11.63 18.76
C GLU A 429 49.69 11.50 19.96
N THR A 430 48.36 11.46 19.73
CA THR A 430 47.38 11.22 20.78
C THR A 430 47.56 9.85 21.42
N LEU A 431 47.86 8.82 20.62
CA LEU A 431 48.08 7.47 21.10
C LEU A 431 49.35 7.39 21.95
N GLU A 432 50.44 8.02 21.51
CA GLU A 432 51.70 8.08 22.25
C GLU A 432 51.55 8.82 23.57
N LEU A 433 50.91 9.98 23.56
CA LEU A 433 50.64 10.77 24.76
C LEU A 433 49.78 10.02 25.77
N LEU A 434 48.72 9.36 25.30
CA LEU A 434 47.84 8.57 26.17
C LEU A 434 48.53 7.31 26.70
N SER A 435 49.40 6.68 25.91
CA SER A 435 50.19 5.52 26.35
C SER A 435 51.21 5.90 27.42
N ASP A 436 51.95 6.99 27.21
CA ASP A 436 52.91 7.52 28.15
C ASP A 436 52.20 7.93 29.46
N TYR A 437 51.05 8.54 29.35
CA TYR A 437 50.28 8.98 30.51
C TYR A 437 49.76 7.82 31.37
N LEU A 438 49.24 6.77 30.74
CA LEU A 438 48.77 5.58 31.42
C LEU A 438 49.92 4.78 32.10
N GLN A 439 51.15 4.87 31.55
CA GLN A 439 52.34 4.21 32.12
C GLN A 439 52.96 5.00 33.24
N ASN A 440 53.03 6.34 33.10
CA ASN A 440 53.82 7.17 34.01
C ASN A 440 53.01 7.98 35.04
N GLN A 441 51.74 8.28 34.75
CA GLN A 441 50.90 9.12 35.65
C GLN A 441 49.41 8.65 35.71
N PRO A 442 49.13 7.43 36.12
CA PRO A 442 47.79 6.87 35.98
C PRO A 442 46.69 7.49 36.92
N THR A 443 47.05 8.43 37.75
CA THR A 443 46.14 9.02 38.78
C THR A 443 45.74 10.47 38.49
N LYS A 444 46.18 11.07 37.36
CA LYS A 444 45.81 12.44 37.03
C LYS A 444 44.75 12.47 35.93
N SER A 445 43.86 13.49 35.97
CA SER A 445 42.84 13.72 34.95
C SER A 445 43.44 14.39 33.73
N LEU A 446 42.86 14.09 32.57
CA LEU A 446 43.24 14.67 31.26
C LEU A 446 42.06 15.50 30.70
N SER A 447 42.40 16.60 30.07
CA SER A 447 41.47 17.35 29.22
C SER A 447 41.60 16.91 27.77
N ILE A 448 40.52 16.46 27.16
CA ILE A 448 40.47 16.06 25.77
C ILE A 448 39.45 16.89 24.97
N GLY A 449 39.78 17.20 23.71
CA GLY A 449 38.80 17.61 22.72
C GLY A 449 38.24 16.37 22.02
N TYR A 450 36.95 16.16 21.99
CA TYR A 450 36.30 15.00 21.38
C TYR A 450 35.26 15.41 20.36
N ALA A 451 35.40 14.94 19.12
CA ALA A 451 34.42 15.16 18.05
C ALA A 451 33.33 14.10 18.08
N ASP A 452 32.08 14.53 18.15
CA ASP A 452 30.89 13.66 18.07
C ASP A 452 30.65 13.14 16.63
N ASN A 453 29.55 12.39 16.45
CA ASN A 453 29.17 11.85 15.13
C ASN A 453 28.81 12.95 14.11
N ASN A 454 28.51 14.15 14.56
CA ASN A 454 28.15 15.32 13.73
C ASN A 454 29.33 16.28 13.50
N GLY A 455 30.53 15.92 13.98
CA GLY A 455 31.74 16.74 13.85
C GLY A 455 31.84 17.88 14.86
N LEU A 456 30.92 18.00 15.83
CA LEU A 456 30.99 18.98 16.89
C LEU A 456 32.04 18.56 17.94
N VAL A 457 33.01 19.42 18.18
CA VAL A 457 34.07 19.18 19.19
C VAL A 457 33.62 19.66 20.55
N SER A 458 33.61 18.75 21.52
CA SER A 458 33.37 19.03 22.94
C SER A 458 34.66 18.85 23.76
N HIS A 459 34.90 19.76 24.72
CA HIS A 459 35.98 19.59 25.70
C HIS A 459 35.46 18.73 26.86
N ARG A 460 36.23 17.71 27.23
CA ARG A 460 35.91 16.79 28.33
C ARG A 460 37.11 16.57 29.24
N ILE A 461 36.82 16.50 30.52
CA ILE A 461 37.80 16.07 31.53
C ILE A 461 37.53 14.61 31.81
N ILE A 462 38.57 13.81 31.65
CA ILE A 462 38.47 12.35 31.79
C ILE A 462 39.59 11.79 32.64
N ASP A 463 39.28 10.69 33.30
CA ASP A 463 40.30 9.85 33.98
C ASP A 463 40.57 8.63 33.09
N PRO A 464 41.71 8.53 32.44
CA PRO A 464 42.01 7.40 31.53
C PRO A 464 42.23 6.12 32.33
N LEU A 465 41.51 5.05 31.93
CA LEU A 465 41.58 3.75 32.61
C LEU A 465 42.31 2.70 31.79
N LYS A 466 42.06 2.62 30.52
CA LYS A 466 42.63 1.60 29.64
C LYS A 466 42.63 2.02 28.17
N LEU A 467 43.72 1.71 27.46
CA LEU A 467 43.78 1.77 26.01
C LEU A 467 43.56 0.38 25.41
N SER A 468 42.65 0.28 24.42
CA SER A 468 42.34 -0.99 23.77
C SER A 468 41.95 -0.74 22.30
N ALA A 469 42.64 -1.37 21.36
CA ALA A 469 42.33 -1.44 19.93
C ALA A 469 41.79 -0.11 19.31
N GLY A 470 42.57 0.99 19.49
CA GLY A 470 42.23 2.29 18.88
C GLY A 470 41.14 3.08 19.62
N SER A 471 40.80 2.67 20.86
CA SER A 471 39.86 3.33 21.73
C SER A 471 40.43 3.53 23.13
N LEU A 472 40.07 4.63 23.77
CA LEU A 472 40.40 4.96 25.16
C LEU A 472 39.17 4.72 26.02
N ILE A 473 39.29 3.89 27.04
CA ILE A 473 38.27 3.71 28.10
C ILE A 473 38.63 4.66 29.22
N ALA A 474 37.76 5.58 29.56
CA ALA A 474 38.00 6.59 30.58
C ALA A 474 36.70 6.93 31.31
N ARG A 475 36.81 7.40 32.56
CA ARG A 475 35.71 7.97 33.31
C ARG A 475 35.57 9.43 32.96
N ASP A 476 34.40 9.81 32.46
CA ASP A 476 34.05 11.21 32.13
C ASP A 476 33.59 11.94 33.39
N HIS A 477 34.24 13.04 33.74
CA HIS A 477 33.89 13.85 34.93
C HIS A 477 32.51 14.52 34.77
N ALA A 478 32.05 14.79 33.54
CA ALA A 478 30.75 15.44 33.31
C ALA A 478 29.57 14.51 33.58
N THR A 479 29.72 13.20 33.32
CA THR A 479 28.67 12.19 33.49
C THR A 479 28.93 11.29 34.71
N GLY A 480 30.15 11.21 35.21
CA GLY A 480 30.58 10.29 36.24
C GLY A 480 30.71 8.82 35.81
N GLU A 481 30.38 8.53 34.55
CA GLU A 481 30.35 7.17 33.97
C GLU A 481 31.64 6.83 33.22
N VAL A 482 31.90 5.52 33.08
CA VAL A 482 32.97 5.01 32.25
C VAL A 482 32.50 4.93 30.82
N GLN A 483 33.15 5.70 29.93
CA GLN A 483 32.83 5.77 28.51
C GLN A 483 34.02 5.37 27.64
N THR A 484 33.73 5.01 26.39
CA THR A 484 34.72 4.64 25.38
C THR A 484 34.88 5.74 24.33
N PHE A 485 36.06 6.29 24.22
CA PHE A 485 36.39 7.35 23.28
C PHE A 485 37.28 6.78 22.14
N ARG A 486 36.85 6.97 20.89
CA ARG A 486 37.67 6.58 19.75
C ARG A 486 38.85 7.55 19.57
N ILE A 487 40.08 7.06 19.54
CA ILE A 487 41.31 7.89 19.44
C ILE A 487 41.26 8.77 18.19
N ALA A 488 40.80 8.26 17.06
CA ALA A 488 40.68 9.01 15.83
C ALA A 488 39.74 10.23 15.90
N ARG A 489 38.93 10.35 16.97
CA ARG A 489 38.02 11.46 17.23
C ARG A 489 38.50 12.41 18.33
N ILE A 490 39.61 12.11 18.95
CA ILE A 490 40.25 13.00 19.91
C ILE A 490 41.04 14.04 19.11
N THR A 491 40.70 15.32 19.26
CA THR A 491 41.26 16.43 18.48
C THR A 491 42.41 17.12 19.22
N GLY A 492 42.61 16.82 20.48
CA GLY A 492 43.70 17.34 21.29
C GLY A 492 43.67 16.79 22.71
N VAL A 493 44.79 16.69 23.36
CA VAL A 493 44.99 16.18 24.71
C VAL A 493 45.87 17.14 25.49
N ALA A 494 45.51 17.45 26.72
CA ALA A 494 46.36 18.20 27.65
C ALA A 494 46.24 17.60 29.07
N ALA A 495 47.35 17.58 29.80
CA ALA A 495 47.36 17.21 31.23
C ALA A 495 46.77 18.35 32.05
N LEU A 496 45.99 17.97 33.07
CA LEU A 496 45.41 18.88 34.07
C LEU A 496 46.29 18.99 35.28
#